data_0a5d1daf1f8f50c387eed52cec8abeec
#
_entry.id   0a5d1daf1f8f50c387eed52cec8abeec
#
_cell.length_a   1.000
_cell.length_b   1.000
_cell.length_c   1.000
_cell.angle_alpha   90.00
_cell.angle_beta   90.00
_cell.angle_gamma   90.00
#
_symmetry.space_group_name_H-M   'P 1'
#
loop_
_entity.id
_entity.type
_entity.pdbx_description
1 polymer ?
#
loop_
_entity_poly.entity_id
_entity_poly.type
_entity_poly.pdbx_seq_one_letter_code
_entity_poly.pdbx_strand_id
1 'polypeptide(L)'
;RDSVGGQNSASSSPVLLFQYERPEVERIYPTHSPVIGHGVVQIYGRNFGAVDYKPEAWIGGVKCESTLWLSDSQIECRVPVGIGSNHSVVVEVGGQRSLARRLFEYDAPLPEALFPKTGPTRGNFNITIGGRNFGYDDHGVEVLLGDKPCVRVVWLSDSAIQCTVPPGSGQDMVVRVRVGDRWSTSQKLEFSYAGPVVHSISPGSCDTRGGCRIKILGENYGTMRVSSLKAYIGSDDQYGKNECEDLKFINSTMLQCKVPPGVGVDQRVWVELTGRKSDPNFAFSY
;
A
#
# COMPACT_ATOMS: atom_id res chain seq x y z
N ARG A 1 -5.55 -88.73 -28.78
CA ARG A 1 -5.98 -87.80 -29.86
C ARG A 1 -5.63 -86.40 -29.42
N ASP A 2 -4.61 -85.93 -30.10
CA ASP A 2 -4.01 -84.67 -29.87
C ASP A 2 -4.88 -83.51 -30.35
N SER A 3 -4.94 -82.43 -29.58
CA SER A 3 -5.38 -81.13 -30.07
C SER A 3 -4.30 -80.11 -29.72
N VAL A 4 -3.58 -79.75 -30.76
CA VAL A 4 -2.59 -78.70 -30.74
C VAL A 4 -3.27 -77.34 -30.58
N GLY A 5 -3.09 -76.68 -29.43
CA GLY A 5 -3.49 -75.30 -29.24
C GLY A 5 -2.51 -74.36 -29.92
N GLY A 6 -2.97 -73.77 -31.01
CA GLY A 6 -2.22 -72.70 -31.66
C GLY A 6 -2.10 -71.46 -30.78
N GLN A 7 -0.89 -71.14 -30.36
CA GLN A 7 -0.57 -69.80 -29.79
C GLN A 7 -0.48 -68.81 -30.92
N ASN A 8 -1.46 -67.94 -31.04
CA ASN A 8 -1.35 -66.74 -31.81
C ASN A 8 -0.49 -65.72 -31.02
N SER A 9 0.81 -65.72 -31.29
CA SER A 9 1.68 -64.62 -30.89
C SER A 9 1.39 -63.41 -31.77
N ALA A 10 0.52 -62.53 -31.32
CA ALA A 10 0.39 -61.20 -31.90
C ALA A 10 1.71 -60.46 -31.65
N SER A 11 2.60 -60.42 -32.64
CA SER A 11 3.77 -59.58 -32.64
C SER A 11 3.29 -58.12 -32.74
N SER A 12 3.18 -57.45 -31.62
CA SER A 12 3.02 -55.98 -31.60
C SER A 12 4.35 -55.36 -32.09
N SER A 13 4.36 -55.02 -33.37
CA SER A 13 5.46 -54.20 -33.89
C SER A 13 5.55 -52.90 -33.04
N PRO A 14 6.72 -52.50 -32.56
CA PRO A 14 6.84 -51.24 -31.84
C PRO A 14 6.41 -50.11 -32.79
N VAL A 15 5.41 -49.34 -32.37
CA VAL A 15 5.02 -48.14 -33.11
C VAL A 15 6.16 -47.14 -32.90
N LEU A 16 6.95 -46.90 -33.93
CA LEU A 16 7.97 -45.84 -33.92
C LEU A 16 7.22 -44.49 -33.93
N LEU A 17 7.13 -43.86 -32.78
CA LEU A 17 6.59 -42.50 -32.64
C LEU A 17 7.67 -41.50 -32.97
N PHE A 18 7.46 -40.66 -33.98
CA PHE A 18 8.26 -39.47 -34.23
C PHE A 18 7.66 -38.30 -33.43
N GLN A 19 8.49 -37.56 -32.72
CA GLN A 19 8.08 -36.40 -31.96
C GLN A 19 8.98 -35.21 -32.30
N TYR A 20 8.36 -34.09 -32.58
CA TYR A 20 9.09 -32.81 -32.71
C TYR A 20 9.57 -32.31 -31.32
N GLU A 21 10.62 -31.53 -31.33
CA GLU A 21 11.08 -30.87 -30.13
C GLU A 21 10.02 -29.87 -29.63
N ARG A 22 9.89 -29.78 -28.29
CA ARG A 22 8.95 -28.84 -27.70
C ARG A 22 9.37 -27.39 -27.95
N PRO A 23 8.44 -26.45 -27.95
CA PRO A 23 8.77 -25.03 -27.99
C PRO A 23 9.62 -24.65 -26.77
N GLU A 24 10.53 -23.71 -26.97
CA GLU A 24 11.36 -23.16 -25.91
C GLU A 24 11.27 -21.64 -25.89
N VAL A 25 10.89 -21.08 -24.71
CA VAL A 25 10.88 -19.64 -24.47
C VAL A 25 12.22 -19.21 -23.91
N GLU A 26 12.85 -18.22 -24.54
CA GLU A 26 14.16 -17.68 -24.12
C GLU A 26 14.00 -16.33 -23.41
N ARG A 27 13.22 -15.42 -23.97
CA ARG A 27 13.00 -14.07 -23.44
C ARG A 27 11.64 -13.51 -23.87
N ILE A 28 11.21 -12.46 -23.15
CA ILE A 28 10.02 -11.68 -23.47
C ILE A 28 10.37 -10.19 -23.47
N TYR A 29 9.70 -9.38 -24.29
CA TYR A 29 9.88 -7.93 -24.31
C TYR A 29 8.59 -7.21 -24.73
N PRO A 30 8.15 -6.18 -23.98
CA PRO A 30 8.64 -5.79 -22.67
C PRO A 30 8.45 -6.89 -21.62
N THR A 31 9.18 -6.81 -20.49
CA THR A 31 9.09 -7.78 -19.39
C THR A 31 7.98 -7.46 -18.39
N HIS A 32 7.24 -6.38 -18.60
CA HIS A 32 6.18 -5.93 -17.73
C HIS A 32 5.02 -5.29 -18.51
N SER A 33 3.86 -5.16 -17.87
CA SER A 33 2.66 -4.51 -18.39
C SER A 33 1.81 -3.96 -17.25
N PRO A 34 0.97 -2.93 -17.50
CA PRO A 34 -0.06 -2.51 -16.54
C PRO A 34 -0.96 -3.67 -16.09
N VAL A 35 -1.49 -3.59 -14.87
CA VAL A 35 -2.34 -4.64 -14.26
C VAL A 35 -3.64 -4.88 -15.01
N ILE A 36 -4.16 -3.88 -15.71
CA ILE A 36 -5.36 -4.00 -16.57
C ILE A 36 -5.12 -4.80 -17.85
N GLY A 37 -3.87 -5.23 -18.09
CA GLY A 37 -3.49 -6.00 -19.28
C GLY A 37 -3.52 -5.17 -20.57
N HIS A 38 -3.92 -5.83 -21.67
CA HIS A 38 -4.03 -5.29 -23.03
C HIS A 38 -2.71 -4.83 -23.67
N GLY A 39 -1.60 -4.82 -22.92
CA GLY A 39 -0.27 -4.60 -23.45
C GLY A 39 0.12 -5.70 -24.44
N VAL A 40 0.98 -5.37 -25.37
CA VAL A 40 1.51 -6.33 -26.34
C VAL A 40 2.96 -6.64 -25.97
N VAL A 41 3.26 -7.92 -25.82
CA VAL A 41 4.61 -8.41 -25.57
C VAL A 41 5.05 -9.38 -26.62
N GLN A 42 6.31 -9.35 -26.98
CA GLN A 42 6.92 -10.30 -27.90
C GLN A 42 7.66 -11.37 -27.12
N ILE A 43 7.36 -12.62 -27.42
CA ILE A 43 7.98 -13.80 -26.82
C ILE A 43 8.95 -14.35 -27.87
N TYR A 44 10.21 -14.46 -27.49
CA TYR A 44 11.29 -14.96 -28.30
C TYR A 44 11.75 -16.33 -27.82
N GLY A 45 12.08 -17.20 -28.77
CA GLY A 45 12.50 -18.54 -28.45
C GLY A 45 12.79 -19.36 -29.70
N ARG A 46 12.44 -20.63 -29.69
CA ARG A 46 12.61 -21.55 -30.82
C ARG A 46 11.54 -22.64 -30.82
N ASN A 47 11.39 -23.30 -31.97
CA ASN A 47 10.42 -24.37 -32.20
C ASN A 47 8.95 -23.87 -32.06
N PHE A 48 8.67 -22.63 -32.49
CA PHE A 48 7.31 -22.09 -32.55
C PHE A 48 6.59 -22.47 -33.85
N GLY A 49 7.29 -23.19 -34.73
CA GLY A 49 6.78 -23.77 -35.99
C GLY A 49 7.24 -23.04 -37.23
N ALA A 50 7.50 -23.78 -38.29
CA ALA A 50 7.91 -23.25 -39.60
C ALA A 50 6.75 -22.54 -40.34
N VAL A 51 5.51 -22.77 -39.92
CA VAL A 51 4.30 -22.07 -40.35
C VAL A 51 3.38 -21.84 -39.14
N ASP A 52 2.34 -21.04 -39.30
CA ASP A 52 1.39 -20.78 -38.23
C ASP A 52 0.57 -22.04 -37.85
N TYR A 53 1.03 -22.71 -36.81
CA TYR A 53 0.30 -23.81 -36.14
C TYR A 53 -0.63 -23.31 -35.04
N LYS A 54 -0.97 -22.02 -35.01
CA LYS A 54 -1.83 -21.35 -34.03
C LYS A 54 -1.31 -21.56 -32.60
N PRO A 55 -0.11 -21.08 -32.31
CA PRO A 55 0.44 -21.18 -30.96
C PRO A 55 -0.46 -20.47 -29.94
N GLU A 56 -0.43 -20.97 -28.73
CA GLU A 56 -1.07 -20.34 -27.58
C GLU A 56 -0.02 -19.97 -26.56
N ALA A 57 -0.21 -18.84 -25.87
CA ALA A 57 0.70 -18.37 -24.82
C ALA A 57 -0.04 -18.08 -23.52
N TRP A 58 0.65 -18.27 -22.40
CA TRP A 58 0.16 -18.02 -21.05
C TRP A 58 1.18 -17.19 -20.27
N ILE A 59 0.64 -16.27 -19.48
CA ILE A 59 1.41 -15.47 -18.51
C ILE A 59 0.81 -15.71 -17.12
N GLY A 60 1.61 -16.22 -16.17
CA GLY A 60 1.14 -16.52 -14.82
C GLY A 60 0.03 -17.60 -14.78
N GLY A 61 -0.04 -18.47 -15.78
CA GLY A 61 -1.09 -19.48 -15.89
C GLY A 61 -2.40 -18.99 -16.53
N VAL A 62 -2.50 -17.68 -16.84
CA VAL A 62 -3.63 -17.09 -17.58
C VAL A 62 -3.28 -17.02 -19.04
N LYS A 63 -4.20 -17.45 -19.90
CA LYS A 63 -4.02 -17.42 -21.36
C LYS A 63 -3.97 -15.98 -21.85
N CYS A 64 -3.03 -15.67 -22.77
CA CYS A 64 -3.01 -14.40 -23.49
C CYS A 64 -4.36 -14.12 -24.15
N GLU A 65 -4.81 -12.87 -24.16
CA GLU A 65 -6.07 -12.47 -24.83
C GLU A 65 -6.05 -12.82 -26.33
N SER A 66 -4.88 -12.68 -26.93
CA SER A 66 -4.58 -13.16 -28.28
C SER A 66 -3.10 -13.53 -28.38
N THR A 67 -2.82 -14.51 -29.24
CA THR A 67 -1.45 -14.92 -29.60
C THR A 67 -1.33 -14.86 -31.12
N LEU A 68 -0.31 -14.20 -31.62
CA LEU A 68 -0.01 -14.09 -33.03
C LEU A 68 1.35 -14.74 -33.33
N TRP A 69 1.37 -15.71 -34.22
CA TRP A 69 2.61 -16.29 -34.74
C TRP A 69 3.28 -15.33 -35.73
N LEU A 70 4.55 -15.05 -35.54
CA LEU A 70 5.35 -14.21 -36.43
C LEU A 70 6.43 -15.02 -37.17
N SER A 71 7.07 -15.97 -36.47
CA SER A 71 8.09 -16.85 -37.03
C SER A 71 8.33 -18.04 -36.09
N ASP A 72 9.15 -19.00 -36.51
CA ASP A 72 9.62 -20.12 -35.67
C ASP A 72 10.29 -19.66 -34.36
N SER A 73 10.76 -18.42 -34.29
CA SER A 73 11.49 -17.86 -33.15
C SER A 73 10.77 -16.69 -32.45
N GLN A 74 9.57 -16.30 -32.91
CA GLN A 74 8.89 -15.12 -32.37
C GLN A 74 7.37 -15.27 -32.47
N ILE A 75 6.71 -15.00 -31.35
CA ILE A 75 5.26 -14.84 -31.25
C ILE A 75 4.93 -13.56 -30.47
N GLU A 76 3.74 -13.03 -30.72
CA GLU A 76 3.21 -11.89 -30.00
C GLU A 76 2.05 -12.35 -29.10
N CYS A 77 2.04 -11.85 -27.87
CA CYS A 77 0.99 -12.09 -26.91
C CYS A 77 0.37 -10.78 -26.46
N ARG A 78 -0.96 -10.68 -26.51
CA ARG A 78 -1.69 -9.63 -25.82
C ARG A 78 -1.92 -10.04 -24.38
N VAL A 79 -1.31 -9.27 -23.47
CA VAL A 79 -1.21 -9.58 -22.04
C VAL A 79 -2.60 -9.60 -21.40
N PRO A 80 -2.97 -10.66 -20.66
CA PRO A 80 -4.20 -10.67 -19.88
C PRO A 80 -4.12 -9.75 -18.68
N VAL A 81 -5.24 -9.48 -18.03
CA VAL A 81 -5.27 -8.82 -16.73
C VAL A 81 -4.51 -9.63 -15.68
N GLY A 82 -3.84 -8.96 -14.75
CA GLY A 82 -3.11 -9.64 -13.69
C GLY A 82 -2.42 -8.69 -12.73
N ILE A 83 -1.86 -9.25 -11.66
CA ILE A 83 -1.13 -8.52 -10.62
C ILE A 83 0.10 -9.31 -10.18
N GLY A 84 1.08 -8.64 -9.59
CA GLY A 84 2.22 -9.29 -8.94
C GLY A 84 3.45 -9.46 -9.84
N SER A 85 4.42 -10.20 -9.36
CA SER A 85 5.71 -10.41 -9.98
C SER A 85 6.03 -11.88 -10.26
N ASN A 86 7.15 -12.15 -10.92
CA ASN A 86 7.66 -13.51 -11.18
C ASN A 86 6.70 -14.44 -11.95
N HIS A 87 5.91 -13.90 -12.84
CA HIS A 87 4.99 -14.71 -13.64
C HIS A 87 5.73 -15.57 -14.66
N SER A 88 5.30 -16.83 -14.74
CA SER A 88 5.79 -17.77 -15.75
C SER A 88 5.21 -17.43 -17.11
N VAL A 89 6.05 -17.55 -18.14
CA VAL A 89 5.65 -17.51 -19.56
C VAL A 89 5.74 -18.92 -20.11
N VAL A 90 4.68 -19.36 -20.74
CA VAL A 90 4.55 -20.69 -21.35
C VAL A 90 3.97 -20.53 -22.74
N VAL A 91 4.50 -21.26 -23.70
CA VAL A 91 4.02 -21.35 -25.08
C VAL A 91 3.63 -22.79 -25.38
N GLU A 92 2.52 -22.99 -26.04
CA GLU A 92 2.08 -24.29 -26.54
C GLU A 92 1.97 -24.24 -28.06
N VAL A 93 2.54 -25.24 -28.74
CA VAL A 93 2.48 -25.43 -30.19
C VAL A 93 2.21 -26.90 -30.48
N GLY A 94 1.19 -27.18 -31.24
CA GLY A 94 0.85 -28.57 -31.65
C GLY A 94 0.62 -29.52 -30.45
N GLY A 95 0.07 -29.01 -29.34
CA GLY A 95 -0.18 -29.77 -28.11
C GLY A 95 1.04 -29.98 -27.22
N GLN A 96 2.19 -29.40 -27.57
CA GLN A 96 3.39 -29.45 -26.73
C GLN A 96 3.65 -28.12 -26.03
N ARG A 97 3.89 -28.15 -24.72
CA ARG A 97 4.18 -26.98 -23.89
C ARG A 97 5.67 -26.78 -23.65
N SER A 98 6.10 -25.52 -23.70
CA SER A 98 7.41 -25.11 -23.24
C SER A 98 7.55 -25.33 -21.74
N LEU A 99 8.80 -25.33 -21.26
CA LEU A 99 9.06 -25.17 -19.83
C LEU A 99 8.64 -23.77 -19.39
N ALA A 100 8.05 -23.69 -18.19
CA ALA A 100 7.70 -22.42 -17.58
C ALA A 100 8.96 -21.62 -17.18
N ARG A 101 9.08 -20.40 -17.66
CA ARG A 101 10.15 -19.48 -17.28
C ARG A 101 9.56 -18.24 -16.65
N ARG A 102 10.07 -17.83 -15.49
CA ARG A 102 9.64 -16.62 -14.78
C ARG A 102 10.30 -15.39 -15.41
N LEU A 103 9.63 -14.77 -16.34
CA LEU A 103 10.17 -13.70 -17.19
C LEU A 103 9.32 -12.43 -17.20
N PHE A 104 8.17 -12.42 -16.51
CA PHE A 104 7.21 -11.34 -16.63
C PHE A 104 6.72 -10.87 -15.26
N GLU A 105 6.38 -9.58 -15.17
CA GLU A 105 5.74 -8.98 -14.00
C GLU A 105 4.72 -7.93 -14.40
N TYR A 106 3.71 -7.71 -13.56
CA TYR A 106 2.81 -6.57 -13.71
C TYR A 106 3.38 -5.36 -13.00
N ASP A 107 3.06 -4.16 -13.50
CA ASP A 107 3.54 -2.90 -12.94
C ASP A 107 3.16 -2.77 -11.46
N ALA A 108 4.06 -2.22 -10.66
CA ALA A 108 3.79 -1.92 -9.27
C ALA A 108 2.73 -0.81 -9.15
N PRO A 109 1.94 -0.79 -8.06
CA PRO A 109 1.00 0.29 -7.81
C PRO A 109 1.72 1.62 -7.71
N LEU A 110 1.14 2.66 -8.31
CA LEU A 110 1.67 4.01 -8.31
C LEU A 110 0.62 4.99 -7.77
N PRO A 111 0.63 5.27 -6.46
CA PRO A 111 -0.20 6.33 -5.88
C PRO A 111 0.33 7.71 -6.29
N GLU A 112 -0.55 8.59 -6.78
CA GLU A 112 -0.20 9.90 -7.33
C GLU A 112 -0.94 11.05 -6.65
N ALA A 113 -2.13 10.79 -6.09
CA ALA A 113 -2.98 11.78 -5.45
C ALA A 113 -3.55 11.28 -4.12
N LEU A 114 -3.78 12.19 -3.19
CA LEU A 114 -4.37 11.90 -1.89
C LEU A 114 -5.34 13.03 -1.52
N PHE A 115 -6.54 12.67 -1.10
CA PHE A 115 -7.53 13.61 -0.60
C PHE A 115 -8.43 13.00 0.49
N PRO A 116 -8.61 13.70 1.63
CA PRO A 116 -7.80 14.83 2.10
C PRO A 116 -6.36 14.41 2.48
N LYS A 117 -5.40 15.36 2.42
CA LYS A 117 -4.00 15.13 2.80
C LYS A 117 -3.77 15.20 4.31
N THR A 118 -4.73 15.78 5.03
CA THR A 118 -4.64 15.94 6.48
C THR A 118 -5.96 15.54 7.14
N GLY A 119 -5.91 15.14 8.40
CA GLY A 119 -7.10 14.80 9.15
C GLY A 119 -6.89 14.68 10.65
N PRO A 120 -7.97 14.55 11.43
CA PRO A 120 -7.93 14.55 12.88
C PRO A 120 -7.20 13.34 13.45
N THR A 121 -6.53 13.54 14.59
CA THR A 121 -5.76 12.49 15.29
C THR A 121 -6.64 11.33 15.80
N ARG A 122 -7.94 11.53 15.96
CA ARG A 122 -8.90 10.47 16.33
C ARG A 122 -9.05 9.40 15.23
N GLY A 123 -8.65 9.70 13.97
CA GLY A 123 -8.87 8.79 12.85
C GLY A 123 -10.33 8.58 12.49
N ASN A 124 -10.67 7.40 11.98
CA ASN A 124 -12.03 6.96 11.61
C ASN A 124 -12.71 7.87 10.56
N PHE A 125 -11.95 8.37 9.62
CA PHE A 125 -12.44 9.05 8.42
C PHE A 125 -11.76 8.47 7.20
N ASN A 126 -12.35 8.70 6.04
CA ASN A 126 -11.83 8.13 4.80
C ASN A 126 -10.99 9.15 4.04
N ILE A 127 -9.89 8.67 3.50
CA ILE A 127 -9.08 9.34 2.48
C ILE A 127 -9.18 8.55 1.18
N THR A 128 -9.16 9.24 0.06
CA THR A 128 -9.12 8.64 -1.28
C THR A 128 -7.71 8.78 -1.83
N ILE A 129 -7.16 7.68 -2.30
CA ILE A 129 -5.85 7.63 -2.96
C ILE A 129 -6.12 7.37 -4.43
N GLY A 130 -5.71 8.32 -5.26
CA GLY A 130 -5.74 8.22 -6.71
C GLY A 130 -4.39 7.81 -7.26
N GLY A 131 -4.39 7.10 -8.39
CA GLY A 131 -3.17 6.62 -9.02
C GLY A 131 -3.43 5.64 -10.15
N ARG A 132 -2.62 4.60 -10.27
CA ARG A 132 -2.77 3.53 -11.26
C ARG A 132 -2.16 2.22 -10.77
N ASN A 133 -2.53 1.14 -11.43
CA ASN A 133 -2.11 -0.23 -11.12
C ASN A 133 -2.57 -0.68 -9.72
N PHE A 134 -3.79 -0.32 -9.33
CA PHE A 134 -4.40 -0.77 -8.08
C PHE A 134 -5.15 -2.09 -8.24
N GLY A 135 -5.05 -2.73 -9.39
CA GLY A 135 -5.66 -4.01 -9.68
C GLY A 135 -6.91 -3.91 -10.55
N TYR A 136 -7.36 -5.04 -11.05
CA TYR A 136 -8.56 -5.15 -11.88
C TYR A 136 -9.80 -5.57 -11.09
N ASP A 137 -9.62 -5.99 -9.84
CA ASP A 137 -10.66 -6.22 -8.84
C ASP A 137 -10.09 -6.09 -7.41
N ASP A 138 -10.87 -6.42 -6.38
CA ASP A 138 -10.44 -6.36 -4.97
C ASP A 138 -9.58 -7.57 -4.60
N HIS A 139 -8.31 -7.54 -4.93
CA HIS A 139 -7.31 -8.57 -4.61
C HIS A 139 -6.60 -8.34 -3.25
N GLY A 140 -7.26 -7.74 -2.29
CA GLY A 140 -6.66 -7.49 -0.98
C GLY A 140 -5.59 -6.39 -1.02
N VAL A 141 -5.96 -5.23 -1.52
CA VAL A 141 -5.09 -4.05 -1.52
C VAL A 141 -4.78 -3.64 -0.08
N GLU A 142 -3.51 -3.42 0.22
CA GLU A 142 -3.05 -2.90 1.51
C GLU A 142 -2.55 -1.47 1.39
N VAL A 143 -2.83 -0.66 2.40
CA VAL A 143 -2.35 0.73 2.48
C VAL A 143 -1.73 0.98 3.84
N LEU A 144 -0.53 1.55 3.82
CA LEU A 144 0.17 2.03 5.00
C LEU A 144 0.30 3.55 4.96
N LEU A 145 0.07 4.17 6.11
CA LEU A 145 0.36 5.58 6.39
C LEU A 145 1.58 5.62 7.33
N GLY A 146 2.76 5.88 6.77
CA GLY A 146 4.01 5.55 7.46
C GLY A 146 4.10 4.04 7.71
N ASP A 147 4.11 3.65 9.00
CA ASP A 147 4.14 2.23 9.41
C ASP A 147 2.77 1.71 9.89
N LYS A 148 1.72 2.54 9.82
CA LYS A 148 0.38 2.18 10.31
C LYS A 148 -0.51 1.73 9.18
N PRO A 149 -1.10 0.53 9.25
CA PRO A 149 -2.09 0.09 8.28
C PRO A 149 -3.39 0.89 8.42
N CYS A 150 -4.05 1.13 7.30
CA CYS A 150 -5.43 1.60 7.28
C CYS A 150 -6.36 0.64 8.07
N VAL A 151 -7.33 1.17 8.78
CA VAL A 151 -8.34 0.36 9.49
C VAL A 151 -9.14 -0.50 8.52
N ARG A 152 -9.44 0.08 7.36
CA ARG A 152 -10.13 -0.57 6.26
C ARG A 152 -9.63 0.03 4.95
N VAL A 153 -9.45 -0.82 3.95
CA VAL A 153 -9.20 -0.42 2.56
C VAL A 153 -10.37 -0.89 1.72
N VAL A 154 -10.83 -0.05 0.81
CA VAL A 154 -11.87 -0.37 -0.18
C VAL A 154 -11.29 -0.07 -1.55
N TRP A 155 -11.18 -1.10 -2.39
CA TRP A 155 -10.84 -0.92 -3.79
C TRP A 155 -12.06 -0.35 -4.54
N LEU A 156 -11.85 0.70 -5.32
CA LEU A 156 -12.89 1.35 -6.11
C LEU A 156 -12.70 1.12 -7.61
N SER A 157 -11.44 1.16 -8.05
CA SER A 157 -11.03 0.93 -9.44
C SER A 157 -9.51 0.76 -9.52
N ASP A 158 -8.98 0.42 -10.70
CA ASP A 158 -7.53 0.44 -10.96
C ASP A 158 -6.85 1.78 -10.65
N SER A 159 -7.61 2.87 -10.62
CA SER A 159 -7.09 4.22 -10.40
C SER A 159 -7.50 4.85 -9.07
N ALA A 160 -8.30 4.19 -8.24
CA ALA A 160 -8.78 4.75 -6.99
C ALA A 160 -9.01 3.70 -5.91
N ILE A 161 -8.51 3.98 -4.71
CA ILE A 161 -8.75 3.22 -3.48
C ILE A 161 -9.12 4.17 -2.35
N GLN A 162 -9.91 3.68 -1.41
CA GLN A 162 -10.29 4.42 -0.21
C GLN A 162 -9.70 3.74 1.02
N CYS A 163 -9.11 4.53 1.91
CA CYS A 163 -8.55 4.07 3.18
C CYS A 163 -9.25 4.75 4.34
N THR A 164 -9.71 3.98 5.31
CA THR A 164 -10.13 4.50 6.61
C THR A 164 -8.90 4.69 7.48
N VAL A 165 -8.61 5.95 7.83
CA VAL A 165 -7.41 6.36 8.57
C VAL A 165 -7.47 5.86 10.01
N PRO A 166 -6.42 5.20 10.54
CA PRO A 166 -6.36 4.80 11.94
C PRO A 166 -6.20 6.01 12.87
N PRO A 167 -6.54 5.90 14.17
CA PRO A 167 -6.15 6.88 15.16
C PRO A 167 -4.63 7.03 15.25
N GLY A 168 -4.15 8.27 15.35
CA GLY A 168 -2.71 8.50 15.35
C GLY A 168 -2.28 9.94 15.47
N SER A 169 -0.98 10.14 15.31
CA SER A 169 -0.31 11.44 15.23
C SER A 169 0.92 11.30 14.33
N GLY A 170 1.42 12.39 13.80
CA GLY A 170 2.59 12.45 12.93
C GLY A 170 2.34 13.32 11.72
N GLN A 171 3.43 13.69 11.06
CA GLN A 171 3.45 14.51 9.85
C GLN A 171 4.19 13.75 8.75
N ASP A 172 3.92 14.14 7.51
CA ASP A 172 4.64 13.73 6.31
C ASP A 172 4.85 12.21 6.22
N MET A 173 3.81 11.48 6.66
CA MET A 173 3.82 10.03 6.66
C MET A 173 3.64 9.53 5.22
N VAL A 174 4.65 8.85 4.71
CA VAL A 174 4.63 8.29 3.36
C VAL A 174 3.46 7.31 3.21
N VAL A 175 2.67 7.51 2.17
CA VAL A 175 1.58 6.60 1.79
C VAL A 175 2.16 5.50 0.90
N ARG A 176 2.05 4.26 1.35
CA ARG A 176 2.48 3.08 0.60
C ARG A 176 1.27 2.20 0.30
N VAL A 177 1.21 1.72 -0.94
CA VAL A 177 0.15 0.82 -1.41
C VAL A 177 0.78 -0.50 -1.81
N ARG A 178 0.18 -1.61 -1.43
CA ARG A 178 0.54 -2.96 -1.89
C ARG A 178 -0.62 -3.59 -2.66
N VAL A 179 -0.29 -4.16 -3.81
CA VAL A 179 -1.22 -4.96 -4.63
C VAL A 179 -0.55 -6.29 -4.95
N GLY A 180 -1.17 -7.38 -4.55
CA GLY A 180 -0.52 -8.69 -4.61
C GLY A 180 0.76 -8.73 -3.77
N ASP A 181 1.89 -9.06 -4.41
CA ASP A 181 3.22 -9.09 -3.80
C ASP A 181 4.03 -7.79 -4.01
N ARG A 182 3.47 -6.78 -4.70
CA ARG A 182 4.20 -5.56 -5.09
C ARG A 182 3.80 -4.35 -4.27
N TRP A 183 4.80 -3.69 -3.68
CA TRP A 183 4.66 -2.38 -3.04
C TRP A 183 4.87 -1.25 -4.03
N SER A 184 4.20 -0.13 -3.79
CA SER A 184 4.48 1.13 -4.50
C SER A 184 5.92 1.57 -4.26
N THR A 185 6.58 2.04 -5.30
CA THR A 185 7.96 2.54 -5.25
C THR A 185 8.03 4.05 -5.02
N SER A 186 6.95 4.79 -5.29
CA SER A 186 6.88 6.23 -5.07
C SER A 186 6.75 6.55 -3.58
N GLN A 187 7.60 7.46 -3.08
CA GLN A 187 7.58 7.99 -1.71
C GLN A 187 7.15 9.47 -1.66
N LYS A 188 6.47 9.94 -2.70
CA LYS A 188 6.11 11.38 -2.83
C LYS A 188 4.75 11.73 -2.24
N LEU A 189 3.94 10.74 -1.93
CA LEU A 189 2.60 10.95 -1.42
C LEU A 189 2.61 10.83 0.10
N GLU A 190 2.22 11.91 0.77
CA GLU A 190 2.32 12.03 2.23
C GLU A 190 0.98 12.41 2.82
N PHE A 191 0.70 11.83 3.98
CA PHE A 191 -0.44 12.14 4.83
C PHE A 191 0.05 12.72 6.17
N SER A 192 -0.64 13.72 6.71
CA SER A 192 -0.35 14.27 8.03
C SER A 192 -1.59 14.32 8.91
N TYR A 193 -1.45 13.97 10.18
CA TYR A 193 -2.49 14.28 11.14
C TYR A 193 -2.50 15.78 11.44
N ALA A 194 -3.68 16.35 11.70
CA ALA A 194 -3.81 17.74 12.11
C ALA A 194 -3.07 18.01 13.42
N GLY A 195 -2.49 19.20 13.56
CA GLY A 195 -1.85 19.64 14.80
C GLY A 195 -2.87 19.84 15.94
N PRO A 196 -2.38 19.92 17.19
CA PRO A 196 -3.22 20.21 18.33
C PRO A 196 -3.82 21.63 18.23
N VAL A 197 -5.06 21.77 18.69
CA VAL A 197 -5.76 23.04 18.77
C VAL A 197 -6.29 23.18 20.20
N VAL A 198 -6.06 24.32 20.86
CA VAL A 198 -6.64 24.65 22.16
C VAL A 198 -7.87 25.51 21.92
N HIS A 199 -9.00 25.19 22.57
CA HIS A 199 -10.26 25.93 22.48
C HIS A 199 -10.59 26.68 23.78
N SER A 200 -10.22 26.10 24.94
CA SER A 200 -10.44 26.73 26.22
C SER A 200 -9.60 26.09 27.33
N ILE A 201 -9.43 26.83 28.39
CA ILE A 201 -8.77 26.39 29.64
C ILE A 201 -9.66 26.72 30.84
N SER A 202 -9.66 25.85 31.85
CA SER A 202 -10.46 26.05 33.06
C SER A 202 -9.84 25.33 34.28
N PRO A 203 -9.64 26.02 35.43
CA PRO A 203 -9.77 27.46 35.63
C PRO A 203 -8.73 28.26 34.83
N GLY A 204 -9.01 29.56 34.60
CA GLY A 204 -8.14 30.49 33.87
C GLY A 204 -7.07 31.16 34.75
N SER A 205 -7.04 30.85 36.04
CA SER A 205 -6.06 31.40 36.99
C SER A 205 -5.71 30.43 38.12
N CYS A 206 -4.56 30.66 38.75
CA CYS A 206 -4.04 29.89 39.86
C CYS A 206 -3.20 30.76 40.79
N ASP A 207 -2.97 30.32 42.03
CA ASP A 207 -2.01 30.93 42.95
C ASP A 207 -0.57 30.83 42.36
N THR A 208 0.26 31.81 42.65
CA THR A 208 1.68 31.89 42.17
C THR A 208 2.53 30.68 42.57
N ARG A 209 2.14 29.97 43.64
CA ARG A 209 2.79 28.72 44.06
C ARG A 209 2.44 27.54 43.12
N GLY A 210 1.52 27.73 42.20
CA GLY A 210 1.05 26.67 41.32
C GLY A 210 0.24 25.57 42.04
N GLY A 211 0.30 24.36 41.55
CA GLY A 211 -0.34 23.17 42.15
C GLY A 211 -1.79 22.95 41.81
N CYS A 212 -2.51 23.96 41.31
CA CYS A 212 -3.87 23.75 40.82
C CYS A 212 -3.90 22.89 39.57
N ARG A 213 -5.03 22.24 39.34
CA ARG A 213 -5.26 21.44 38.12
C ARG A 213 -6.16 22.20 37.16
N ILE A 214 -5.67 22.39 35.95
CA ILE A 214 -6.44 22.97 34.85
C ILE A 214 -6.86 21.88 33.86
N LYS A 215 -8.00 22.09 33.22
CA LYS A 215 -8.43 21.34 32.05
C LYS A 215 -8.14 22.16 30.81
N ILE A 216 -7.50 21.55 29.82
CA ILE A 216 -7.24 22.14 28.51
C ILE A 216 -8.14 21.42 27.53
N LEU A 217 -9.14 22.14 27.00
CA LEU A 217 -10.07 21.61 26.02
C LEU A 217 -9.64 22.04 24.63
N GLY A 218 -9.78 21.14 23.66
CA GLY A 218 -9.35 21.39 22.29
C GLY A 218 -9.55 20.21 21.36
N GLU A 219 -8.69 20.09 20.38
CA GLU A 219 -8.71 19.02 19.39
C GLU A 219 -7.33 18.49 19.06
N ASN A 220 -7.28 17.28 18.54
CA ASN A 220 -6.09 16.64 18.00
C ASN A 220 -4.96 16.42 19.01
N TYR A 221 -5.30 16.12 20.23
CA TYR A 221 -4.31 15.81 21.29
C TYR A 221 -3.70 14.40 21.16
N GLY A 222 -3.99 13.69 20.06
CA GLY A 222 -3.44 12.37 19.79
C GLY A 222 -4.24 11.24 20.42
N THR A 223 -3.50 10.17 20.73
CA THR A 223 -4.04 8.95 21.37
C THR A 223 -3.29 8.65 22.67
N MET A 224 -3.83 7.81 23.56
CA MET A 224 -3.26 7.48 24.88
C MET A 224 -1.78 7.03 24.90
N ARG A 225 -1.21 6.66 23.74
CA ARG A 225 0.15 6.10 23.64
C ARG A 225 1.18 7.10 23.10
N VAL A 226 0.87 8.38 23.03
CA VAL A 226 1.82 9.37 22.49
C VAL A 226 2.68 9.94 23.61
N SER A 227 3.92 9.46 23.69
CA SER A 227 4.92 9.92 24.68
C SER A 227 5.44 11.35 24.46
N SER A 228 5.10 11.98 23.34
CA SER A 228 5.58 13.31 22.94
C SER A 228 4.54 14.42 23.14
N LEU A 229 3.47 14.17 23.89
CA LEU A 229 2.47 15.18 24.22
C LEU A 229 2.94 16.01 25.40
N LYS A 230 2.99 17.32 25.24
CA LYS A 230 3.40 18.29 26.26
C LYS A 230 2.45 19.48 26.25
N ALA A 231 2.30 20.13 27.39
CA ALA A 231 1.58 21.39 27.52
C ALA A 231 2.44 22.40 28.28
N TYR A 232 2.31 23.66 27.93
CA TYR A 232 3.15 24.75 28.48
C TYR A 232 2.28 25.93 28.84
N ILE A 233 2.73 26.69 29.88
CA ILE A 233 2.11 27.93 30.34
C ILE A 233 3.21 28.98 30.44
N GLY A 234 3.19 30.06 29.65
CA GLY A 234 4.21 31.11 29.63
C GLY A 234 4.59 31.59 28.24
N SER A 235 5.69 32.30 28.10
CA SER A 235 6.21 32.74 26.81
C SER A 235 7.08 31.66 26.14
N ASP A 236 7.11 31.63 24.81
CA ASP A 236 7.93 30.68 24.00
C ASP A 236 9.39 31.16 23.87
N ASP A 237 9.71 32.34 24.34
CA ASP A 237 11.02 32.93 24.33
C ASP A 237 11.88 32.48 25.54
N GLN A 238 13.16 32.76 25.53
CA GLN A 238 14.27 32.14 26.29
C GLN A 238 14.10 32.03 27.81
N TYR A 239 13.08 32.59 28.44
CA TYR A 239 12.95 32.76 29.89
C TYR A 239 11.83 31.99 30.59
N GLY A 240 11.46 30.79 30.08
CA GLY A 240 10.60 29.97 30.91
C GLY A 240 9.49 29.25 30.17
N LYS A 241 9.82 28.18 29.50
CA LYS A 241 8.86 27.14 29.20
C LYS A 241 8.46 26.47 30.50
N ASN A 242 7.42 26.97 31.15
CA ASN A 242 6.83 26.27 32.28
C ASN A 242 6.02 25.09 31.73
N GLU A 243 6.64 23.92 31.59
CA GLU A 243 5.97 22.69 31.23
C GLU A 243 5.01 22.30 32.35
N CYS A 244 3.79 21.94 31.98
CA CYS A 244 2.81 21.42 32.89
C CYS A 244 3.31 20.18 33.62
N GLU A 245 3.18 20.17 34.93
CA GLU A 245 3.47 18.99 35.74
C GLU A 245 2.30 17.98 35.65
N ASP A 246 2.60 16.69 35.75
CA ASP A 246 1.59 15.61 35.78
C ASP A 246 0.51 15.78 34.70
N LEU A 247 0.95 15.98 33.43
CA LEU A 247 0.06 16.07 32.29
C LEU A 247 -0.66 14.74 32.08
N LYS A 248 -1.99 14.77 32.13
CA LYS A 248 -2.84 13.61 31.93
C LYS A 248 -3.61 13.75 30.62
N PHE A 249 -3.47 12.76 29.75
CA PHE A 249 -4.31 12.60 28.58
C PHE A 249 -5.65 11.98 29.00
N ILE A 250 -6.72 12.73 28.87
CA ILE A 250 -8.07 12.23 29.15
C ILE A 250 -8.68 11.63 27.87
N ASN A 251 -8.63 12.38 26.77
CA ASN A 251 -9.02 11.95 25.44
C ASN A 251 -8.45 12.90 24.38
N SER A 252 -8.76 12.67 23.09
CA SER A 252 -8.25 13.49 21.99
C SER A 252 -8.70 14.97 22.02
N THR A 253 -9.60 15.34 22.92
CA THR A 253 -10.14 16.71 23.05
C THR A 253 -9.94 17.32 24.43
N MET A 254 -9.40 16.57 25.40
CA MET A 254 -9.22 17.04 26.77
C MET A 254 -7.93 16.54 27.39
N LEU A 255 -7.17 17.48 27.93
CA LEU A 255 -6.01 17.22 28.78
C LEU A 255 -6.27 17.78 30.17
N GLN A 256 -5.59 17.24 31.17
CA GLN A 256 -5.51 17.79 32.52
C GLN A 256 -4.06 17.99 32.91
N CYS A 257 -3.73 19.14 33.45
CA CYS A 257 -2.39 19.53 33.79
C CYS A 257 -2.35 20.10 35.21
N LYS A 258 -1.28 19.84 35.95
CA LYS A 258 -0.95 20.54 37.17
C LYS A 258 -0.09 21.73 36.82
N VAL A 259 -0.53 22.92 37.18
CA VAL A 259 0.12 24.18 36.88
C VAL A 259 1.43 24.30 37.69
N PRO A 260 2.59 24.56 37.07
CA PRO A 260 3.84 24.83 37.80
C PRO A 260 3.77 26.17 38.55
N PRO A 261 4.66 26.45 39.53
CA PRO A 261 4.79 27.77 40.11
C PRO A 261 5.11 28.84 39.05
N GLY A 262 4.51 30.03 39.18
CA GLY A 262 4.72 31.09 38.21
C GLY A 262 4.16 32.44 38.67
N VAL A 263 4.36 33.46 37.83
CA VAL A 263 3.87 34.82 38.07
C VAL A 263 3.42 35.48 36.78
N GLY A 264 2.50 36.41 36.89
CA GLY A 264 2.06 37.25 35.76
C GLY A 264 0.65 36.99 35.30
N VAL A 265 0.20 37.88 34.45
CA VAL A 265 -1.12 37.80 33.76
C VAL A 265 -0.91 37.50 32.30
N ASP A 266 -1.97 37.03 31.65
CA ASP A 266 -2.00 36.75 30.19
C ASP A 266 -0.91 35.80 29.71
N GLN A 267 -0.52 34.84 30.58
CA GLN A 267 0.42 33.80 30.22
C GLN A 267 -0.21 32.91 29.12
N ARG A 268 0.52 32.72 28.02
CA ARG A 268 0.01 31.90 26.90
C ARG A 268 0.03 30.43 27.26
N VAL A 269 -1.01 29.70 26.80
CA VAL A 269 -1.09 28.26 26.97
C VAL A 269 -1.07 27.61 25.59
N TRP A 270 -0.18 26.64 25.39
CA TRP A 270 -0.15 25.85 24.17
C TRP A 270 0.17 24.37 24.44
N VAL A 271 -0.18 23.56 23.51
CA VAL A 271 0.05 22.11 23.52
C VAL A 271 0.99 21.76 22.38
N GLU A 272 1.94 20.90 22.63
CA GLU A 272 2.85 20.34 21.64
C GLU A 272 2.61 18.84 21.50
N LEU A 273 2.43 18.37 20.26
CA LEU A 273 2.28 16.97 19.93
C LEU A 273 3.19 16.62 18.74
N THR A 274 4.12 15.69 18.94
CA THR A 274 5.07 15.25 17.90
C THR A 274 5.77 16.40 17.15
N GLY A 275 6.19 17.44 17.93
CA GLY A 275 6.88 18.63 17.39
C GLY A 275 5.96 19.73 16.83
N ARG A 276 4.64 19.49 16.75
CA ARG A 276 3.66 20.52 16.33
C ARG A 276 3.07 21.21 17.54
N LYS A 277 3.09 22.53 17.52
CA LYS A 277 2.50 23.38 18.55
C LYS A 277 1.12 23.86 18.13
N SER A 278 0.21 23.99 19.12
CA SER A 278 -1.04 24.74 18.94
C SER A 278 -0.74 26.24 18.89
N ASP A 279 -1.70 27.01 18.33
CA ASP A 279 -1.63 28.47 18.46
C ASP A 279 -1.78 28.87 19.92
N PRO A 280 -0.93 29.81 20.41
CA PRO A 280 -0.91 30.25 21.81
C PRO A 280 -1.99 31.33 22.05
N ASN A 281 -3.26 31.04 21.79
CA ASN A 281 -4.34 32.04 21.78
C ASN A 281 -5.08 32.17 23.12
N PHE A 282 -4.74 31.35 24.11
CA PHE A 282 -5.43 31.35 25.40
C PHE A 282 -4.54 31.89 26.51
N ALA A 283 -5.10 32.83 27.29
CA ALA A 283 -4.40 33.49 28.40
C ALA A 283 -4.73 32.78 29.71
N PHE A 284 -3.73 32.66 30.55
CA PHE A 284 -3.77 32.16 31.92
C PHE A 284 -3.11 33.17 32.85
N SER A 285 -3.60 33.31 34.09
CA SER A 285 -3.05 34.25 35.06
C SER A 285 -2.66 33.54 36.35
N TYR A 286 -1.53 33.98 36.94
CA TYR A 286 -1.10 33.57 38.27
C TYR A 286 -1.57 34.56 39.33
#